data_83bcd4a07bdaae96818629a090038ac8
#
_entry.id   83bcd4a07bdaae96818629a090038ac8
#
_cell.length_a   1.000
_cell.length_b   1.000
_cell.length_c   1.000
_cell.angle_alpha   90.00
_cell.angle_beta   90.00
_cell.angle_gamma   90.00
#
_symmetry.space_group_name_H-M   'P 1'
#
loop_
_entity.id
_entity.type
_entity.pdbx_description
1 polymer ?
#
loop_
_entity_poly.entity_id
_entity_poly.type
_entity_poly.pdbx_seq_one_letter_code
_entity_poly.pdbx_strand_id
1 'polypeptide(L)'
;EARDLGLGRLDGPRLLPYGNAGRGVYCGGMIQSNFSVVILAAGQGTRMRSDTHKVLHPIAGRPMLLHLLSTVEELGASRRIVVVGKGREQLEAALEGHGVETAFQAEQKGTGHAVQMARDALHGFSGPVLILYGDTPFVSGETLARMLERLAANDRPGVVVLASSPQDGKTYGRVILGEGDHISKMVEYKDANEAERAVKLCNSGMMAVDSADLFDWLAKVGNANAAGEYYLPDIVMIAKEEGRTPVVIEGEPFETSGVNSRA
;
A
#
# COMPACT_ATOMS: atom_id res chain seq x y z
N GLU A 1 38.01 51.08 -31.91
CA GLU A 1 38.37 50.00 -30.94
C GLU A 1 37.38 50.03 -29.76
N ALA A 2 36.36 49.22 -29.80
CA ALA A 2 35.46 48.95 -28.66
C ALA A 2 35.35 47.45 -28.53
N ARG A 3 35.75 46.92 -27.35
CA ARG A 3 35.78 45.52 -27.00
C ARG A 3 34.37 45.01 -26.71
N ASP A 4 34.03 43.95 -27.38
CA ASP A 4 32.84 43.12 -27.22
C ASP A 4 32.92 42.38 -25.86
N LEU A 5 31.97 42.62 -24.96
CA LEU A 5 31.78 41.90 -23.72
C LEU A 5 30.54 41.03 -23.87
N GLY A 6 30.78 39.75 -24.19
CA GLY A 6 29.77 38.74 -24.30
C GLY A 6 29.04 38.50 -22.96
N LEU A 7 27.78 38.90 -22.90
CA LEU A 7 26.86 38.51 -21.83
C LEU A 7 26.06 37.28 -22.30
N GLY A 8 26.43 36.13 -21.74
CA GLY A 8 25.71 34.89 -21.92
C GLY A 8 24.28 35.02 -21.39
N ARG A 9 23.31 34.67 -22.22
CA ARG A 9 21.90 34.54 -21.85
C ARG A 9 21.74 33.34 -20.93
N LEU A 10 21.23 33.59 -19.75
CA LEU A 10 20.70 32.56 -18.85
C LEU A 10 19.33 32.11 -19.40
N ASP A 11 19.31 30.94 -20.02
CA ASP A 11 18.04 30.28 -20.38
C ASP A 11 17.36 29.80 -19.11
N GLY A 12 16.25 30.43 -18.72
CA GLY A 12 15.37 29.99 -17.69
C GLY A 12 14.61 28.72 -18.13
N PRO A 13 14.07 27.92 -17.18
CA PRO A 13 13.40 26.69 -17.52
C PRO A 13 12.15 26.95 -18.38
N ARG A 14 12.11 26.35 -19.56
CA ARG A 14 10.96 26.35 -20.46
C ARG A 14 9.85 25.50 -19.82
N LEU A 15 8.74 26.15 -19.50
CA LEU A 15 7.48 25.47 -19.25
C LEU A 15 6.99 24.82 -20.54
N LEU A 16 6.94 23.50 -20.58
CA LEU A 16 6.32 22.75 -21.66
C LEU A 16 4.78 22.81 -21.51
N PRO A 17 4.01 22.95 -22.61
CA PRO A 17 2.57 23.03 -22.54
C PRO A 17 1.96 21.67 -22.20
N TYR A 18 0.95 21.68 -21.33
CA TYR A 18 0.06 20.55 -21.08
C TYR A 18 -0.61 20.11 -22.40
N GLY A 19 -0.28 18.94 -22.88
CA GLY A 19 -0.86 18.38 -24.09
C GLY A 19 -0.74 16.86 -24.12
N ASN A 20 -1.87 16.21 -23.97
CA ASN A 20 -2.26 14.84 -24.32
C ASN A 20 -1.47 13.65 -23.76
N ALA A 21 -2.23 12.89 -22.95
CA ALA A 21 -2.00 11.54 -22.49
C ALA A 21 -1.42 10.60 -23.57
N GLY A 22 -0.27 10.09 -23.29
CA GLY A 22 0.35 9.02 -24.05
C GLY A 22 1.46 8.41 -23.21
N ARG A 23 1.19 7.27 -22.58
CA ARG A 23 2.13 6.29 -22.03
C ARG A 23 3.35 6.93 -21.35
N GLY A 24 3.23 7.18 -20.04
CA GLY A 24 4.39 7.56 -19.21
C GLY A 24 5.43 6.44 -19.25
N VAL A 25 6.50 6.69 -20.01
CA VAL A 25 7.73 5.88 -19.95
C VAL A 25 8.42 6.31 -18.66
N TYR A 26 8.25 5.55 -17.59
CA TYR A 26 9.12 5.65 -16.43
C TYR A 26 10.51 5.14 -16.85
N CYS A 27 11.44 6.07 -17.04
CA CYS A 27 12.86 5.76 -17.25
C CYS A 27 13.50 5.43 -15.90
N GLY A 28 13.41 4.16 -15.49
CA GLY A 28 14.10 3.61 -14.34
C GLY A 28 13.71 2.15 -14.22
N GLY A 29 14.64 1.22 -14.36
CA GLY A 29 14.54 -0.22 -14.23
C GLY A 29 13.26 -0.88 -14.76
N MET A 30 13.35 -1.95 -15.53
CA MET A 30 12.17 -2.72 -15.92
C MET A 30 11.49 -3.23 -14.65
N ILE A 31 10.36 -2.60 -14.25
CA ILE A 31 9.46 -3.18 -13.26
C ILE A 31 9.09 -4.55 -13.81
N GLN A 32 9.27 -5.60 -13.03
CA GLN A 32 8.81 -6.92 -13.42
C GLN A 32 7.32 -6.81 -13.72
N SER A 33 6.94 -6.98 -14.98
CA SER A 33 5.56 -6.82 -15.47
C SER A 33 4.58 -7.85 -14.90
N ASN A 34 4.99 -8.69 -13.95
CA ASN A 34 4.21 -9.75 -13.35
C ASN A 34 4.12 -9.58 -11.83
N PHE A 35 3.32 -8.64 -11.37
CA PHE A 35 2.95 -8.50 -9.96
C PHE A 35 1.43 -8.52 -9.81
N SER A 36 0.97 -8.90 -8.61
CA SER A 36 -0.45 -8.87 -8.25
C SER A 36 -0.71 -7.84 -7.17
N VAL A 37 -1.96 -7.41 -7.07
CA VAL A 37 -2.40 -6.48 -6.03
C VAL A 37 -3.59 -7.05 -5.27
N VAL A 38 -3.53 -6.99 -3.94
CA VAL A 38 -4.65 -7.29 -3.04
C VAL A 38 -5.05 -5.99 -2.35
N ILE A 39 -6.28 -5.53 -2.60
CA ILE A 39 -6.82 -4.29 -2.02
C ILE A 39 -7.82 -4.64 -0.93
N LEU A 40 -7.56 -4.22 0.30
CA LEU A 40 -8.43 -4.45 1.44
C LEU A 40 -9.56 -3.41 1.46
N ALA A 41 -10.79 -3.86 1.23
CA ALA A 41 -12.01 -3.05 1.19
C ALA A 41 -13.16 -3.63 2.02
N ALA A 42 -12.91 -4.62 2.90
CA ALA A 42 -13.95 -5.29 3.68
C ALA A 42 -14.50 -4.44 4.85
N GLY A 43 -13.86 -3.33 5.21
CA GLY A 43 -14.25 -2.46 6.32
C GLY A 43 -15.53 -1.67 6.03
N GLN A 44 -16.53 -1.75 6.90
CA GLN A 44 -17.84 -1.10 6.72
C GLN A 44 -17.81 0.43 6.85
N GLY A 45 -16.75 1.02 7.44
CA GLY A 45 -16.61 2.48 7.54
C GLY A 45 -17.71 3.15 8.37
N THR A 46 -18.07 2.60 9.52
CA THR A 46 -19.15 3.12 10.41
C THR A 46 -19.03 4.62 10.72
N ARG A 47 -17.81 5.16 10.75
CA ARG A 47 -17.52 6.59 10.94
C ARG A 47 -18.01 7.49 9.82
N MET A 48 -18.26 6.94 8.62
CA MET A 48 -18.77 7.68 7.47
C MET A 48 -20.24 8.09 7.63
N ARG A 49 -21.01 7.44 8.51
CA ARG A 49 -22.44 7.68 8.75
C ARG A 49 -23.23 7.77 7.45
N SER A 50 -23.10 6.78 6.58
CA SER A 50 -23.67 6.74 5.25
C SER A 50 -24.03 5.30 4.88
N ASP A 51 -25.07 5.13 4.07
CA ASP A 51 -25.43 3.84 3.47
C ASP A 51 -24.49 3.43 2.32
N THR A 52 -23.73 4.40 1.80
CA THR A 52 -22.70 4.15 0.79
C THR A 52 -21.48 3.54 1.47
N HIS A 53 -20.98 2.44 0.89
CA HIS A 53 -19.77 1.78 1.38
C HIS A 53 -18.60 2.77 1.43
N LYS A 54 -17.76 2.69 2.50
CA LYS A 54 -16.67 3.66 2.76
C LYS A 54 -15.84 4.02 1.54
N VAL A 55 -15.32 3.01 0.84
CA VAL A 55 -14.39 3.20 -0.28
C VAL A 55 -15.08 3.62 -1.58
N LEU A 56 -16.42 3.67 -1.60
CA LEU A 56 -17.21 4.20 -2.72
C LEU A 56 -17.55 5.68 -2.56
N HIS A 57 -17.23 6.31 -1.44
CA HIS A 57 -17.39 7.76 -1.33
C HIS A 57 -16.50 8.47 -2.36
N PRO A 58 -17.06 9.47 -3.08
CA PRO A 58 -16.31 10.14 -4.13
C PRO A 58 -15.28 11.12 -3.57
N ILE A 59 -14.12 11.15 -4.23
CA ILE A 59 -13.12 12.20 -4.14
C ILE A 59 -12.98 12.78 -5.54
N ALA A 60 -13.12 14.08 -5.68
CA ALA A 60 -13.13 14.75 -6.98
C ALA A 60 -14.09 14.09 -8.00
N GLY A 61 -15.27 13.67 -7.53
CA GLY A 61 -16.32 13.08 -8.36
C GLY A 61 -16.16 11.59 -8.70
N ARG A 62 -15.12 10.91 -8.23
CA ARG A 62 -14.85 9.49 -8.50
C ARG A 62 -14.69 8.71 -7.19
N PRO A 63 -15.24 7.49 -7.03
CA PRO A 63 -15.05 6.65 -5.86
C PRO A 63 -13.57 6.45 -5.49
N MET A 64 -13.24 6.50 -4.19
CA MET A 64 -11.87 6.32 -3.68
C MET A 64 -11.21 5.06 -4.23
N LEU A 65 -11.89 3.94 -4.18
CA LEU A 65 -11.37 2.66 -4.67
C LEU A 65 -11.01 2.71 -6.16
N LEU A 66 -11.78 3.43 -6.98
CA LEU A 66 -11.50 3.52 -8.41
C LEU A 66 -10.29 4.40 -8.74
N HIS A 67 -9.92 5.38 -7.87
CA HIS A 67 -8.64 6.08 -8.00
C HIS A 67 -7.47 5.11 -7.83
N LEU A 68 -7.49 4.33 -6.75
CA LEU A 68 -6.45 3.35 -6.48
C LEU A 68 -6.36 2.28 -7.57
N LEU A 69 -7.51 1.78 -8.06
CA LEU A 69 -7.54 0.81 -9.16
C LEU A 69 -6.91 1.36 -10.44
N SER A 70 -7.14 2.63 -10.78
CA SER A 70 -6.44 3.24 -11.93
C SER A 70 -4.93 3.27 -11.74
N THR A 71 -4.46 3.66 -10.55
CA THR A 71 -3.02 3.70 -10.25
C THR A 71 -2.38 2.30 -10.45
N VAL A 72 -2.99 1.24 -9.94
CA VAL A 72 -2.44 -0.12 -10.08
C VAL A 72 -2.60 -0.70 -11.48
N GLU A 73 -3.62 -0.28 -12.22
CA GLU A 73 -3.81 -0.64 -13.62
C GLU A 73 -2.76 0.02 -14.51
N GLU A 74 -2.52 1.31 -14.35
CA GLU A 74 -1.48 2.06 -15.05
C GLU A 74 -0.08 1.52 -14.75
N LEU A 75 0.16 1.03 -13.52
CA LEU A 75 1.40 0.37 -13.13
C LEU A 75 1.57 -1.02 -13.76
N GLY A 76 0.49 -1.61 -14.30
CA GLY A 76 0.53 -2.88 -15.03
C GLY A 76 0.32 -4.12 -14.17
N ALA A 77 -0.44 -4.03 -13.07
CA ALA A 77 -0.78 -5.19 -12.24
C ALA A 77 -1.46 -6.30 -13.07
N SER A 78 -0.91 -7.50 -13.05
CA SER A 78 -1.40 -8.66 -13.81
C SER A 78 -2.66 -9.27 -13.20
N ARG A 79 -2.80 -9.22 -11.87
CA ARG A 79 -4.03 -9.59 -11.15
C ARG A 79 -4.38 -8.50 -10.16
N ARG A 80 -5.66 -8.17 -10.07
CA ARG A 80 -6.21 -7.17 -9.15
C ARG A 80 -7.32 -7.83 -8.35
N ILE A 81 -7.09 -8.03 -7.07
CA ILE A 81 -8.02 -8.69 -6.15
C ILE A 81 -8.51 -7.64 -5.14
N VAL A 82 -9.81 -7.52 -4.97
CA VAL A 82 -10.42 -6.68 -3.94
C VAL A 82 -11.07 -7.56 -2.89
N VAL A 83 -10.61 -7.44 -1.65
CA VAL A 83 -11.23 -8.14 -0.52
C VAL A 83 -12.42 -7.34 -0.05
N VAL A 84 -13.60 -7.93 -0.21
CA VAL A 84 -14.90 -7.34 0.12
C VAL A 84 -15.50 -7.97 1.37
N GLY A 85 -16.33 -7.23 2.10
CA GLY A 85 -16.98 -7.67 3.32
C GLY A 85 -18.51 -7.70 3.21
N LYS A 86 -19.19 -7.56 4.34
CA LYS A 86 -20.66 -7.42 4.38
C LYS A 86 -21.10 -6.19 3.59
N GLY A 87 -22.18 -6.31 2.81
CA GLY A 87 -22.63 -5.25 1.91
C GLY A 87 -21.80 -5.15 0.62
N ARG A 88 -21.16 -6.26 0.24
CA ARG A 88 -20.30 -6.37 -0.94
C ARG A 88 -21.00 -6.03 -2.25
N GLU A 89 -22.32 -6.12 -2.30
CA GLU A 89 -23.12 -5.91 -3.51
C GLU A 89 -22.84 -4.51 -4.12
N GLN A 90 -22.67 -3.49 -3.28
CA GLN A 90 -22.33 -2.14 -3.75
C GLN A 90 -20.93 -2.09 -4.38
N LEU A 91 -19.96 -2.80 -3.76
CA LEU A 91 -18.59 -2.87 -4.28
C LEU A 91 -18.52 -3.68 -5.57
N GLU A 92 -19.15 -4.85 -5.60
CA GLU A 92 -19.17 -5.72 -6.77
C GLU A 92 -19.78 -5.01 -7.97
N ALA A 93 -20.91 -4.29 -7.76
CA ALA A 93 -21.52 -3.46 -8.82
C ALA A 93 -20.59 -2.32 -9.29
N ALA A 94 -19.87 -1.67 -8.37
CA ALA A 94 -18.94 -0.60 -8.74
C ALA A 94 -17.67 -1.10 -9.43
N LEU A 95 -17.31 -2.37 -9.23
CA LEU A 95 -16.13 -3.03 -9.79
C LEU A 95 -16.41 -3.73 -11.12
N GLU A 96 -17.67 -3.81 -11.53
CA GLU A 96 -18.06 -4.43 -12.80
C GLU A 96 -17.35 -3.75 -13.99
N GLY A 97 -16.76 -4.55 -14.88
CA GLY A 97 -16.01 -4.05 -16.04
C GLY A 97 -14.57 -3.57 -15.75
N HIS A 98 -14.13 -3.54 -14.49
CA HIS A 98 -12.77 -3.10 -14.14
C HIS A 98 -11.71 -4.22 -14.15
N GLY A 99 -12.07 -5.45 -14.54
CA GLY A 99 -11.13 -6.58 -14.59
C GLY A 99 -10.54 -6.94 -13.22
N VAL A 100 -11.38 -6.91 -12.19
CA VAL A 100 -11.03 -7.18 -10.79
C VAL A 100 -11.67 -8.47 -10.34
N GLU A 101 -10.95 -9.30 -9.62
CA GLU A 101 -11.50 -10.44 -8.87
C GLU A 101 -11.88 -9.99 -7.45
N THR A 102 -12.96 -10.52 -6.89
CA THR A 102 -13.35 -10.25 -5.51
C THR A 102 -13.12 -11.46 -4.61
N ALA A 103 -12.63 -11.22 -3.40
CA ALA A 103 -12.49 -12.22 -2.35
C ALA A 103 -13.34 -11.83 -1.15
N PHE A 104 -14.20 -12.74 -0.65
CA PHE A 104 -15.17 -12.40 0.37
C PHE A 104 -14.65 -12.71 1.78
N GLN A 105 -14.56 -11.68 2.62
CA GLN A 105 -14.31 -11.78 4.05
C GLN A 105 -15.64 -11.76 4.82
N ALA A 106 -16.19 -12.93 5.13
CA ALA A 106 -17.48 -13.06 5.82
C ALA A 106 -17.43 -12.53 7.25
N GLU A 107 -16.33 -12.77 7.95
CA GLU A 107 -16.07 -12.33 9.33
C GLU A 107 -14.84 -11.45 9.37
N GLN A 108 -14.98 -10.26 9.95
CA GLN A 108 -13.89 -9.28 10.05
C GLN A 108 -12.97 -9.63 11.23
N LYS A 109 -12.04 -10.58 11.02
CA LYS A 109 -11.09 -11.05 12.04
C LYS A 109 -9.71 -10.37 11.95
N GLY A 110 -9.62 -9.23 11.27
CA GLY A 110 -8.39 -8.47 11.11
C GLY A 110 -7.86 -8.44 9.68
N THR A 111 -6.79 -7.67 9.48
CA THR A 111 -6.21 -7.39 8.15
C THR A 111 -5.44 -8.60 7.59
N GLY A 112 -4.76 -9.37 8.42
CA GLY A 112 -4.13 -10.63 8.01
C GLY A 112 -5.15 -11.65 7.52
N HIS A 113 -6.27 -11.80 8.25
CA HIS A 113 -7.37 -12.63 7.80
C HIS A 113 -7.99 -12.15 6.48
N ALA A 114 -8.07 -10.84 6.26
CA ALA A 114 -8.56 -10.30 4.99
C ALA A 114 -7.67 -10.71 3.81
N VAL A 115 -6.34 -10.63 3.96
CA VAL A 115 -5.41 -11.07 2.91
C VAL A 115 -5.49 -12.57 2.68
N GLN A 116 -5.71 -13.39 3.72
CA GLN A 116 -5.91 -14.84 3.57
C GLN A 116 -7.08 -15.18 2.63
N MET A 117 -8.13 -14.35 2.58
CA MET A 117 -9.27 -14.56 1.68
C MET A 117 -8.89 -14.45 0.20
N ALA A 118 -7.80 -13.77 -0.13
CA ALA A 118 -7.30 -13.66 -1.50
C ALA A 118 -6.48 -14.89 -1.97
N ARG A 119 -6.29 -15.92 -1.13
CA ARG A 119 -5.46 -17.10 -1.45
C ARG A 119 -5.91 -17.78 -2.74
N ASP A 120 -7.19 -18.03 -2.89
CA ASP A 120 -7.73 -18.75 -4.05
C ASP A 120 -7.60 -17.92 -5.33
N ALA A 121 -7.84 -16.61 -5.26
CA ALA A 121 -7.65 -15.67 -6.37
C ALA A 121 -6.17 -15.52 -6.79
N LEU A 122 -5.23 -15.83 -5.89
CA LEU A 122 -3.79 -15.85 -6.17
C LEU A 122 -3.27 -17.26 -6.50
N HIS A 123 -4.13 -18.27 -6.56
CA HIS A 123 -3.69 -19.63 -6.89
C HIS A 123 -2.95 -19.66 -8.25
N GLY A 124 -1.78 -20.30 -8.26
CA GLY A 124 -0.91 -20.39 -9.44
C GLY A 124 -0.19 -19.10 -9.83
N PHE A 125 -0.35 -18.01 -9.08
CA PHE A 125 0.44 -16.79 -9.25
C PHE A 125 1.81 -16.96 -8.58
N SER A 126 2.87 -16.49 -9.25
CA SER A 126 4.24 -16.44 -8.73
C SER A 126 4.83 -15.06 -9.00
N GLY A 127 5.26 -14.38 -7.94
CA GLY A 127 5.88 -13.06 -8.00
C GLY A 127 5.42 -12.12 -6.87
N PRO A 128 5.79 -10.84 -6.98
CA PRO A 128 5.43 -9.82 -6.00
C PRO A 128 3.92 -9.62 -5.86
N VAL A 129 3.47 -9.45 -4.61
CA VAL A 129 2.11 -9.06 -4.25
C VAL A 129 2.16 -7.75 -3.49
N LEU A 130 1.51 -6.71 -4.01
CA LEU A 130 1.24 -5.48 -3.28
C LEU A 130 -0.05 -5.66 -2.47
N ILE A 131 -0.01 -5.32 -1.20
CA ILE A 131 -1.17 -5.31 -0.31
C ILE A 131 -1.47 -3.85 0.01
N LEU A 132 -2.66 -3.38 -0.40
CA LEU A 132 -3.07 -1.99 -0.34
C LEU A 132 -4.41 -1.86 0.39
N TYR A 133 -4.75 -0.64 0.80
CA TYR A 133 -6.02 -0.32 1.45
C TYR A 133 -6.90 0.52 0.54
N GLY A 134 -8.15 0.11 0.35
CA GLY A 134 -9.09 0.78 -0.54
C GLY A 134 -9.44 2.23 -0.13
N ASP A 135 -9.12 2.62 1.09
CA ASP A 135 -9.32 3.96 1.62
C ASP A 135 -8.06 4.85 1.58
N THR A 136 -6.98 4.42 0.91
CA THR A 136 -5.76 5.22 0.67
C THR A 136 -5.64 5.56 -0.83
N PRO A 137 -6.51 6.42 -1.37
CA PRO A 137 -6.63 6.66 -2.81
C PRO A 137 -5.48 7.47 -3.41
N PHE A 138 -4.60 8.04 -2.58
CA PHE A 138 -3.58 9.00 -3.00
C PHE A 138 -2.18 8.40 -3.16
N VAL A 139 -2.02 7.10 -2.90
CA VAL A 139 -0.73 6.44 -3.13
C VAL A 139 -0.37 6.51 -4.61
N SER A 140 0.83 7.00 -4.91
CA SER A 140 1.28 7.18 -6.29
C SER A 140 1.81 5.88 -6.90
N GLY A 141 1.73 5.77 -8.23
CA GLY A 141 2.37 4.68 -8.97
C GLY A 141 3.88 4.65 -8.75
N GLU A 142 4.52 5.80 -8.58
CA GLU A 142 5.95 5.91 -8.29
C GLU A 142 6.30 5.26 -6.93
N THR A 143 5.53 5.56 -5.89
CA THR A 143 5.73 4.94 -4.56
C THR A 143 5.53 3.44 -4.61
N LEU A 144 4.49 2.95 -5.30
CA LEU A 144 4.26 1.51 -5.49
C LEU A 144 5.37 0.84 -6.31
N ALA A 145 5.88 1.52 -7.34
CA ALA A 145 7.02 1.04 -8.12
C ALA A 145 8.27 0.89 -7.24
N ARG A 146 8.60 1.87 -6.41
CA ARG A 146 9.71 1.81 -5.45
C ARG A 146 9.58 0.64 -4.47
N MET A 147 8.35 0.30 -4.03
CA MET A 147 8.12 -0.89 -3.19
C MET A 147 8.49 -2.17 -3.92
N LEU A 148 8.05 -2.32 -5.18
CA LEU A 148 8.36 -3.48 -6.01
C LEU A 148 9.86 -3.58 -6.33
N GLU A 149 10.49 -2.47 -6.68
CA GLU A 149 11.95 -2.38 -6.93
C GLU A 149 12.74 -2.76 -5.67
N ARG A 150 12.34 -2.27 -4.49
CA ARG A 150 13.00 -2.59 -3.23
C ARG A 150 12.84 -4.09 -2.89
N LEU A 151 11.68 -4.68 -3.15
CA LEU A 151 11.46 -6.12 -2.93
C LEU A 151 12.34 -6.97 -3.86
N ALA A 152 12.57 -6.51 -5.09
CA ALA A 152 13.40 -7.18 -6.09
C ALA A 152 14.92 -6.94 -5.93
N ALA A 153 15.35 -6.16 -4.92
CA ALA A 153 16.76 -5.83 -4.72
C ALA A 153 17.62 -7.06 -4.40
N ASN A 154 18.93 -6.95 -4.65
CA ASN A 154 19.87 -8.07 -4.55
C ASN A 154 19.97 -8.71 -3.15
N ASP A 155 19.69 -7.93 -2.10
CA ASP A 155 19.65 -8.41 -0.71
C ASP A 155 18.36 -9.20 -0.39
N ARG A 156 17.41 -9.25 -1.34
CA ARG A 156 16.21 -10.08 -1.29
C ARG A 156 15.41 -9.93 0.01
N PRO A 157 14.92 -8.74 0.34
CA PRO A 157 14.14 -8.54 1.55
C PRO A 157 12.90 -9.45 1.56
N GLY A 158 12.45 -9.82 2.76
CA GLY A 158 11.25 -10.65 2.91
C GLY A 158 9.98 -9.85 2.70
N VAL A 159 9.91 -8.68 3.31
CA VAL A 159 8.76 -7.76 3.26
C VAL A 159 9.27 -6.34 3.08
N VAL A 160 8.63 -5.58 2.20
CA VAL A 160 8.81 -4.13 2.09
C VAL A 160 7.57 -3.46 2.67
N VAL A 161 7.75 -2.64 3.69
CA VAL A 161 6.67 -1.87 4.33
C VAL A 161 6.72 -0.43 3.84
N LEU A 162 5.58 0.13 3.45
CA LEU A 162 5.46 1.56 3.25
C LEU A 162 5.15 2.22 4.59
N ALA A 163 5.99 3.16 5.00
CA ALA A 163 5.81 3.93 6.22
C ALA A 163 5.82 5.44 5.93
N SER A 164 5.35 6.23 6.86
CA SER A 164 5.41 7.70 6.79
C SER A 164 5.49 8.30 8.18
N SER A 165 5.82 9.59 8.25
CA SER A 165 5.94 10.35 9.51
C SER A 165 4.85 11.43 9.58
N PRO A 166 3.56 11.08 9.80
CA PRO A 166 2.46 12.02 9.86
C PRO A 166 2.57 12.94 11.10
N GLN A 167 2.00 14.14 11.04
CA GLN A 167 1.95 15.07 12.18
C GLN A 167 1.17 14.48 13.37
N ASP A 168 0.09 13.74 13.11
CA ASP A 168 -0.67 13.00 14.12
C ASP A 168 -0.63 11.49 13.80
N GLY A 169 0.32 10.79 14.41
CA GLY A 169 0.49 9.34 14.27
C GLY A 169 -0.20 8.50 15.34
N LYS A 170 -1.09 9.08 16.17
CA LYS A 170 -1.60 8.42 17.39
C LYS A 170 -2.32 7.08 17.19
N THR A 171 -2.88 6.83 16.03
CA THR A 171 -3.65 5.61 15.77
C THR A 171 -2.92 4.58 14.92
N TYR A 172 -1.74 4.92 14.41
CA TYR A 172 -0.97 4.04 13.53
C TYR A 172 -0.02 3.15 14.33
N GLY A 173 0.26 1.95 13.82
CA GLY A 173 1.38 1.12 14.27
C GLY A 173 2.71 1.84 14.10
N ARG A 174 3.73 1.40 14.81
CA ARG A 174 5.08 1.99 14.76
C ARG A 174 6.05 1.08 14.05
N VAL A 175 6.93 1.71 13.27
CA VAL A 175 8.07 1.04 12.60
C VAL A 175 9.35 1.48 13.29
N ILE A 176 10.02 0.54 13.93
CA ILE A 176 11.27 0.79 14.65
C ILE A 176 12.40 0.26 13.79
N LEU A 177 13.31 1.16 13.41
CA LEU A 177 14.42 0.83 12.53
C LEU A 177 15.57 0.17 13.27
N GLY A 178 16.29 -0.67 12.55
CA GLY A 178 17.61 -1.18 12.88
C GLY A 178 18.70 -0.47 12.07
N GLU A 179 19.54 -1.24 11.39
CA GLU A 179 20.58 -0.70 10.50
C GLU A 179 19.97 -0.36 9.13
N GLY A 180 20.28 0.84 8.63
CA GLY A 180 19.79 1.31 7.33
C GLY A 180 18.25 1.36 7.26
N ASP A 181 17.68 0.71 6.26
CA ASP A 181 16.24 0.58 6.05
C ASP A 181 15.63 -0.69 6.68
N HIS A 182 16.42 -1.46 7.45
CA HIS A 182 15.96 -2.69 8.08
C HIS A 182 14.99 -2.39 9.22
N ILE A 183 13.91 -3.15 9.29
CA ILE A 183 12.95 -3.08 10.39
C ILE A 183 13.43 -3.93 11.55
N SER A 184 13.68 -3.27 12.68
CA SER A 184 14.02 -3.94 13.94
C SER A 184 12.78 -4.52 14.60
N LYS A 185 11.71 -3.73 14.67
CA LYS A 185 10.40 -4.10 15.25
C LYS A 185 9.26 -3.35 14.58
N MET A 186 8.12 -4.02 14.44
CA MET A 186 6.83 -3.39 14.20
C MET A 186 5.89 -3.71 15.35
N VAL A 187 5.08 -2.73 15.75
CA VAL A 187 4.11 -2.89 16.83
C VAL A 187 2.89 -2.01 16.60
N GLU A 188 1.70 -2.58 16.79
CA GLU A 188 0.47 -1.80 16.72
C GLU A 188 0.36 -0.83 17.90
N TYR A 189 -0.29 0.32 17.70
CA TYR A 189 -0.35 1.38 18.70
C TYR A 189 -0.92 0.93 20.04
N LYS A 190 -1.90 0.02 20.01
CA LYS A 190 -2.56 -0.50 21.23
C LYS A 190 -1.62 -1.38 22.05
N ASP A 191 -0.71 -2.09 21.40
CA ASP A 191 0.24 -3.01 22.00
C ASP A 191 1.62 -2.37 22.29
N ALA A 192 1.83 -1.12 21.80
CA ALA A 192 3.09 -0.39 21.94
C ALA A 192 3.27 0.18 23.36
N ASN A 193 4.48 0.12 23.89
CA ASN A 193 4.88 0.81 25.12
C ASN A 193 5.10 2.32 24.84
N GLU A 194 5.41 3.10 25.89
CA GLU A 194 5.54 4.55 25.78
C GLU A 194 6.71 4.97 24.86
N ALA A 195 7.85 4.32 24.95
CA ALA A 195 9.01 4.59 24.09
C ALA A 195 8.72 4.27 22.63
N GLU A 196 8.04 3.18 22.37
CA GLU A 196 7.61 2.78 21.02
C GLU A 196 6.59 3.76 20.45
N ARG A 197 5.62 4.22 21.24
CA ARG A 197 4.65 5.24 20.83
C ARG A 197 5.29 6.58 20.47
N ALA A 198 6.44 6.90 21.05
CA ALA A 198 7.19 8.12 20.75
C ALA A 198 7.90 8.09 19.38
N VAL A 199 8.07 6.91 18.77
CA VAL A 199 8.62 6.77 17.42
C VAL A 199 7.68 7.47 16.42
N LYS A 200 8.24 8.30 15.53
CA LYS A 200 7.45 9.07 14.56
C LYS A 200 7.09 8.28 13.31
N LEU A 201 7.93 7.32 12.93
CA LEU A 201 7.71 6.51 11.73
C LEU A 201 6.56 5.54 11.96
N CYS A 202 5.51 5.72 11.19
CA CYS A 202 4.24 5.02 11.31
C CYS A 202 4.04 4.06 10.14
N ASN A 203 3.49 2.87 10.46
CA ASN A 203 3.06 1.91 9.45
C ASN A 203 1.84 2.44 8.68
N SER A 204 1.92 2.49 7.36
CA SER A 204 0.75 2.81 6.53
C SER A 204 -0.21 1.63 6.36
N GLY A 205 0.25 0.41 6.67
CA GLY A 205 -0.43 -0.85 6.38
C GLY A 205 -0.06 -1.44 5.01
N MET A 206 0.40 -0.63 4.06
CA MET A 206 0.74 -1.10 2.72
C MET A 206 2.06 -1.85 2.71
N MET A 207 2.10 -2.99 2.00
CA MET A 207 3.24 -3.89 1.97
C MET A 207 3.45 -4.49 0.58
N ALA A 208 4.69 -4.87 0.29
CA ALA A 208 5.04 -5.73 -0.84
C ALA A 208 5.73 -7.00 -0.31
N VAL A 209 5.27 -8.15 -0.77
CA VAL A 209 5.75 -9.48 -0.33
C VAL A 209 5.75 -10.41 -1.53
N ASP A 210 6.67 -11.38 -1.60
CA ASP A 210 6.59 -12.43 -2.61
C ASP A 210 5.43 -13.40 -2.30
N SER A 211 4.69 -13.82 -3.33
CA SER A 211 3.59 -14.78 -3.20
C SER A 211 4.02 -16.12 -2.62
N ALA A 212 5.29 -16.50 -2.81
CA ALA A 212 5.84 -17.75 -2.30
C ALA A 212 5.88 -17.79 -0.75
N ASP A 213 6.11 -16.64 -0.12
CA ASP A 213 6.26 -16.54 1.33
C ASP A 213 4.95 -16.06 2.02
N LEU A 214 4.13 -15.27 1.32
CA LEU A 214 3.00 -14.53 1.88
C LEU A 214 2.04 -15.41 2.69
N PHE A 215 1.55 -16.48 2.09
CA PHE A 215 0.51 -17.30 2.73
C PHE A 215 1.06 -18.23 3.80
N ASP A 216 2.33 -18.60 3.75
CA ASP A 216 3.00 -19.38 4.78
C ASP A 216 3.21 -18.52 6.04
N TRP A 217 3.55 -17.24 5.87
CA TRP A 217 3.65 -16.31 6.99
C TRP A 217 2.28 -15.96 7.55
N LEU A 218 1.28 -15.70 6.70
CA LEU A 218 -0.10 -15.45 7.15
C LEU A 218 -0.69 -16.60 7.97
N ALA A 219 -0.32 -17.86 7.65
CA ALA A 219 -0.78 -19.02 8.42
C ALA A 219 -0.20 -19.07 9.85
N LYS A 220 0.90 -18.35 10.12
CA LYS A 220 1.55 -18.25 11.43
C LYS A 220 1.08 -17.04 12.25
N VAL A 221 0.36 -16.10 11.63
CA VAL A 221 -0.19 -14.94 12.34
C VAL A 221 -1.21 -15.40 13.38
N GLY A 222 -1.00 -14.99 14.62
CA GLY A 222 -1.92 -15.23 15.73
C GLY A 222 -2.89 -14.07 15.96
N ASN A 223 -3.75 -14.23 16.98
CA ASN A 223 -4.66 -13.16 17.40
C ASN A 223 -4.57 -12.86 18.91
N ALA A 224 -3.49 -13.27 19.55
CA ALA A 224 -3.22 -13.00 20.96
C ALA A 224 -2.66 -11.55 21.15
N ASN A 225 -3.47 -10.56 20.82
CA ASN A 225 -3.15 -9.14 20.89
C ASN A 225 -4.31 -8.33 21.47
N ALA A 226 -4.12 -7.02 21.68
CA ALA A 226 -5.09 -6.14 22.33
C ALA A 226 -6.45 -6.05 21.61
N ALA A 227 -6.52 -6.34 20.31
CA ALA A 227 -7.78 -6.34 19.55
C ALA A 227 -8.37 -7.73 19.34
N GLY A 228 -7.63 -8.83 19.61
CA GLY A 228 -8.04 -10.20 19.30
C GLY A 228 -8.12 -10.48 17.79
N GLU A 229 -7.36 -9.75 16.98
CA GLU A 229 -7.41 -9.79 15.53
C GLU A 229 -6.12 -10.38 14.92
N TYR A 230 -6.23 -10.97 13.74
CA TYR A 230 -5.08 -11.40 12.95
C TYR A 230 -4.49 -10.18 12.22
N TYR A 231 -3.42 -9.61 12.77
CA TYR A 231 -2.78 -8.43 12.22
C TYR A 231 -1.89 -8.78 11.02
N LEU A 232 -2.11 -8.12 9.87
CA LEU A 232 -1.20 -8.26 8.73
C LEU A 232 0.25 -7.87 9.08
N PRO A 233 0.51 -6.79 9.84
CA PRO A 233 1.87 -6.40 10.23
C PRO A 233 2.70 -7.49 10.92
N ASP A 234 2.08 -8.49 11.52
CA ASP A 234 2.81 -9.57 12.21
C ASP A 234 3.68 -10.40 11.25
N ILE A 235 3.33 -10.46 9.94
CA ILE A 235 4.17 -11.14 8.94
C ILE A 235 5.57 -10.55 8.86
N VAL A 236 5.75 -9.27 9.20
CA VAL A 236 7.05 -8.58 9.19
C VAL A 236 7.99 -9.20 10.21
N MET A 237 7.48 -9.46 11.42
CA MET A 237 8.28 -10.09 12.47
C MET A 237 8.49 -11.57 12.21
N ILE A 238 7.49 -12.27 11.67
CA ILE A 238 7.59 -13.68 11.24
C ILE A 238 8.67 -13.83 10.16
N ALA A 239 8.67 -12.98 9.13
CA ALA A 239 9.71 -12.98 8.10
C ALA A 239 11.11 -12.81 8.71
N LYS A 240 11.27 -11.89 9.66
CA LYS A 240 12.53 -11.66 10.36
C LYS A 240 12.98 -12.89 11.14
N GLU A 241 12.11 -13.54 11.87
CA GLU A 241 12.38 -14.78 12.62
C GLU A 241 12.82 -15.93 11.70
N GLU A 242 12.35 -15.94 10.45
CA GLU A 242 12.74 -16.91 9.43
C GLU A 242 13.99 -16.48 8.64
N GLY A 243 14.70 -15.45 9.09
CA GLY A 243 15.95 -14.98 8.47
C GLY A 243 15.74 -14.17 7.19
N ARG A 244 14.50 -13.73 6.91
CA ARG A 244 14.16 -12.86 5.77
C ARG A 244 14.06 -11.42 6.28
N THR A 245 15.00 -10.57 5.94
CA THR A 245 15.07 -9.19 6.44
C THR A 245 13.88 -8.36 5.97
N PRO A 246 13.03 -7.84 6.89
CA PRO A 246 12.02 -6.86 6.51
C PRO A 246 12.65 -5.47 6.40
N VAL A 247 12.21 -4.71 5.39
CA VAL A 247 12.70 -3.37 5.11
C VAL A 247 11.58 -2.37 4.98
N VAL A 248 11.90 -1.09 5.11
CA VAL A 248 10.94 0.00 4.98
C VAL A 248 11.34 0.94 3.84
N ILE A 249 10.35 1.47 3.15
CA ILE A 249 10.49 2.70 2.38
C ILE A 249 9.60 3.78 3.00
N GLU A 250 10.06 5.02 2.99
CA GLU A 250 9.28 6.15 3.46
C GLU A 250 8.58 6.83 2.29
N GLY A 251 7.27 7.03 2.45
CA GLY A 251 6.42 7.77 1.53
C GLY A 251 5.93 9.06 2.18
N GLU A 252 5.32 9.92 1.36
CA GLU A 252 4.74 11.16 1.84
C GLU A 252 3.51 10.86 2.73
N PRO A 253 3.33 11.58 3.84
CA PRO A 253 2.17 11.39 4.73
C PRO A 253 0.83 11.52 4.01
N PHE A 254 0.73 12.36 2.98
CA PHE A 254 -0.47 12.51 2.17
C PHE A 254 -0.82 11.22 1.40
N GLU A 255 0.16 10.56 0.80
CA GLU A 255 -0.03 9.31 0.05
C GLU A 255 -0.53 8.15 0.94
N THR A 256 -0.08 8.14 2.19
CA THR A 256 -0.41 7.06 3.14
C THR A 256 -1.64 7.35 3.99
N SER A 257 -2.24 8.53 3.82
CA SER A 257 -3.39 8.93 4.62
C SER A 257 -4.67 8.22 4.18
N GLY A 258 -5.27 7.49 5.10
CA GLY A 258 -6.58 6.89 4.90
C GLY A 258 -7.71 7.91 5.08
N VAL A 259 -8.65 7.92 4.14
CA VAL A 259 -9.86 8.76 4.22
C VAL A 259 -10.89 8.08 5.12
N ASN A 260 -11.08 8.59 6.33
CA ASN A 260 -11.88 7.95 7.38
C ASN A 260 -13.16 8.72 7.76
N SER A 261 -13.34 9.92 7.26
CA SER A 261 -14.52 10.78 7.51
C SER A 261 -14.86 11.61 6.28
N ARG A 262 -16.05 12.20 6.27
CA ARG A 262 -16.52 13.13 5.23
C ARG A 262 -16.25 14.60 5.56
N ALA A 263 -15.55 14.86 6.64
CA ALA A 263 -15.20 16.22 7.09
C ALA A 263 -13.87 16.64 6.50
#